data_e2d91ef8f112cb63bd23f502bd756ad1
#
_entry.id   e2d91ef8f112cb63bd23f502bd756ad1
#
_cell.length_a   1.000
_cell.length_b   1.000
_cell.length_c   1.000
_cell.angle_alpha   90.00
_cell.angle_beta   90.00
_cell.angle_gamma   90.00
#
_symmetry.space_group_name_H-M   'P 1'
#
loop_
_entity.id
_entity.type
_entity.pdbx_description
1 polymer ?
#
loop_
_entity_poly.entity_id
_entity_poly.type
_entity_poly.pdbx_seq_one_letter_code
_entity_poly.pdbx_strand_id
1 'polypeptide(L)'
;HQEAEKDPSLEDEGRLWFKKIEDNDPKATEIFNWFKEITLKDAQRVYDMLGVKFDSYAGESFYNDKMQPIIDELREKGLLVESQGAYVVDLEEDNMPPCLILKKDGATLYATRDIAAAFYRKKTYHFYKDLYVVAYQQNLHFKQWFKVVEKMGYEWSKDLEHVPFGMVSYEGRALSTREGYVVYLDELLNRAVEKAREIIEEKSPNLPDKDKVARQVGIGAVVFFDLFNNRIKDIDFRWDRALNFDGETGPYVQYTHARCCSLLAKAGELDAKADYAALENPAAQEVVRTLERFPEVVSEACHRNEPSLVTRYTVELASNFNR
;
A
#
# COMPACT_ATOMS: atom_id res chain seq x y z
N HIS A 1 -8.74 22.75 9.37
CA HIS A 1 -9.21 23.44 8.16
C HIS A 1 -10.50 24.24 8.42
N GLN A 2 -11.56 23.63 8.95
CA GLN A 2 -12.83 24.33 9.19
C GLN A 2 -12.70 25.54 10.12
N GLU A 3 -11.84 25.47 11.14
CA GLU A 3 -11.56 26.63 12.00
C GLU A 3 -10.66 27.66 11.28
N ALA A 4 -9.71 27.23 10.47
CA ALA A 4 -8.87 28.13 9.68
C ALA A 4 -9.64 28.86 8.56
N GLU A 5 -10.75 28.30 8.06
CA GLU A 5 -11.66 29.01 7.15
C GLU A 5 -12.39 30.17 7.86
N LYS A 6 -12.60 30.06 9.18
CA LYS A 6 -13.23 31.10 10.00
C LYS A 6 -12.21 32.11 10.53
N ASP A 7 -10.99 31.65 10.78
CA ASP A 7 -9.88 32.46 11.28
C ASP A 7 -8.60 32.17 10.49
N PRO A 8 -8.33 32.96 9.43
CA PRO A 8 -7.12 32.78 8.58
C PRO A 8 -5.80 32.90 9.34
N SER A 9 -5.78 33.54 10.53
CA SER A 9 -4.53 33.65 11.31
C SER A 9 -4.01 32.30 11.79
N LEU A 10 -4.87 31.29 11.91
CA LEU A 10 -4.49 29.91 12.26
C LEU A 10 -3.63 29.25 11.18
N GLU A 11 -3.79 29.62 9.91
CA GLU A 11 -2.90 29.12 8.85
C GLU A 11 -1.50 29.68 8.98
N ASP A 12 -1.37 30.98 9.31
CA ASP A 12 -0.07 31.62 9.49
C ASP A 12 0.62 31.08 10.74
N GLU A 13 -0.12 30.85 11.82
CA GLU A 13 0.41 30.19 13.01
C GLU A 13 0.88 28.76 12.71
N GLY A 14 0.10 27.98 11.95
CA GLY A 14 0.49 26.64 11.52
C GLY A 14 1.78 26.65 10.69
N ARG A 15 1.93 27.60 9.76
CA ARG A 15 3.17 27.78 8.97
C ARG A 15 4.36 28.14 9.86
N LEU A 16 4.14 29.00 10.88
CA LEU A 16 5.17 29.38 11.84
C LEU A 16 5.65 28.16 12.66
N TRP A 17 4.72 27.34 13.15
CA TRP A 17 5.07 26.13 13.89
C TRP A 17 5.80 25.10 13.03
N PHE A 18 5.39 24.94 11.77
CA PHE A 18 6.07 24.07 10.83
C PHE A 18 7.52 24.53 10.59
N LYS A 19 7.72 25.84 10.38
CA LYS A 19 9.06 26.40 10.25
C LYS A 19 9.91 26.20 11.49
N LYS A 20 9.35 26.36 12.70
CA LYS A 20 10.06 26.08 13.95
C LYS A 20 10.54 24.63 14.05
N ILE A 21 9.76 23.67 13.54
CA ILE A 21 10.19 22.25 13.46
C ILE A 21 11.38 22.10 12.51
N GLU A 22 11.34 22.75 11.34
CA GLU A 22 12.46 22.74 10.39
C GLU A 22 13.72 23.38 10.96
N ASP A 23 13.57 24.44 11.72
CA ASP A 23 14.65 25.18 12.39
C ASP A 23 15.14 24.48 13.70
N ASN A 24 14.63 23.29 14.02
CA ASN A 24 14.93 22.53 15.24
C ASN A 24 14.65 23.27 16.55
N ASP A 25 13.61 24.12 16.61
CA ASP A 25 13.16 24.72 17.86
C ASP A 25 12.86 23.62 18.89
N PRO A 26 13.44 23.69 20.11
CA PRO A 26 13.33 22.58 21.08
C PRO A 26 11.88 22.26 21.46
N LYS A 27 11.02 23.28 21.64
CA LYS A 27 9.63 23.08 22.03
C LYS A 27 8.80 22.53 20.89
N ALA A 28 9.00 23.03 19.66
CA ALA A 28 8.30 22.52 18.48
C ALA A 28 8.69 21.09 18.17
N THR A 29 9.98 20.76 18.32
CA THR A 29 10.51 19.39 18.12
C THR A 29 9.99 18.44 19.19
N GLU A 30 9.88 18.85 20.46
CA GLU A 30 9.29 18.05 21.54
C GLU A 30 7.83 17.68 21.23
N ILE A 31 7.01 18.67 20.86
CA ILE A 31 5.60 18.48 20.53
C ILE A 31 5.46 17.58 19.29
N PHE A 32 6.28 17.80 18.26
CA PHE A 32 6.28 16.97 17.06
C PHE A 32 6.61 15.50 17.36
N ASN A 33 7.64 15.26 18.19
CA ASN A 33 8.04 13.90 18.57
C ASN A 33 6.94 13.22 19.41
N TRP A 34 6.30 13.94 20.30
CA TRP A 34 5.17 13.44 21.08
C TRP A 34 3.99 13.03 20.18
N PHE A 35 3.59 13.87 19.22
CA PHE A 35 2.54 13.53 18.26
C PHE A 35 2.91 12.33 17.39
N LYS A 36 4.17 12.29 16.92
CA LYS A 36 4.69 11.16 16.15
C LYS A 36 4.61 9.85 16.92
N GLU A 37 5.01 9.85 18.21
CA GLU A 37 4.96 8.67 19.06
C GLU A 37 3.53 8.15 19.24
N ILE A 38 2.58 9.04 19.56
CA ILE A 38 1.16 8.68 19.72
C ILE A 38 0.61 8.10 18.40
N THR A 39 0.87 8.77 17.29
CA THR A 39 0.38 8.34 15.97
C THR A 39 0.94 6.99 15.57
N LEU A 40 2.25 6.77 15.76
CA LEU A 40 2.89 5.48 15.44
C LEU A 40 2.37 4.36 16.33
N LYS A 41 2.11 4.64 17.62
CA LYS A 41 1.54 3.65 18.56
C LYS A 41 0.13 3.23 18.13
N ASP A 42 -0.69 4.17 17.67
CA ASP A 42 -2.03 3.87 17.17
C ASP A 42 -1.97 3.11 15.83
N ALA A 43 -1.12 3.55 14.90
CA ALA A 43 -0.90 2.86 13.63
C ALA A 43 -0.39 1.43 13.82
N GLN A 44 0.50 1.19 14.80
CA GLN A 44 1.03 -0.14 15.11
C GLN A 44 -0.07 -1.13 15.45
N ARG A 45 -1.11 -0.70 16.16
CA ARG A 45 -2.27 -1.53 16.48
C ARG A 45 -2.95 -2.06 15.21
N VAL A 46 -3.10 -1.22 14.20
CA VAL A 46 -3.68 -1.60 12.90
C VAL A 46 -2.73 -2.52 12.13
N TYR A 47 -1.44 -2.23 12.13
CA TYR A 47 -0.43 -3.09 11.50
C TYR A 47 -0.41 -4.49 12.11
N ASP A 48 -0.52 -4.59 13.43
CA ASP A 48 -0.60 -5.87 14.14
C ASP A 48 -1.88 -6.66 13.77
N MET A 49 -3.01 -5.96 13.58
CA MET A 49 -4.24 -6.59 13.10
C MET A 49 -4.08 -7.17 11.69
N LEU A 50 -3.39 -6.48 10.81
CA LEU A 50 -3.12 -6.88 9.42
C LEU A 50 -1.95 -7.85 9.30
N GLY A 51 -1.16 -8.05 10.36
CA GLY A 51 0.06 -8.86 10.33
C GLY A 51 1.20 -8.20 9.54
N VAL A 52 1.17 -6.87 9.38
CA VAL A 52 2.16 -6.10 8.65
C VAL A 52 3.27 -5.63 9.58
N LYS A 53 4.51 -5.75 9.13
CA LYS A 53 5.72 -5.28 9.82
C LYS A 53 6.58 -4.46 8.88
N PHE A 54 7.24 -3.44 9.44
CA PHE A 54 8.15 -2.58 8.71
C PHE A 54 9.56 -2.69 9.27
N ASP A 55 10.56 -2.70 8.40
CA ASP A 55 11.98 -2.72 8.79
C ASP A 55 12.47 -1.33 9.23
N SER A 56 11.79 -0.25 8.80
CA SER A 56 12.15 1.12 9.12
C SER A 56 10.92 2.04 9.15
N TYR A 57 10.95 3.01 10.07
CA TYR A 57 9.97 4.10 10.17
C TYR A 57 10.62 5.46 9.86
N ALA A 58 11.59 5.49 8.92
CA ALA A 58 12.21 6.72 8.45
C ALA A 58 11.24 7.52 7.57
N GLY A 59 10.39 8.33 8.22
CA GLY A 59 9.44 9.24 7.58
C GLY A 59 10.13 10.50 7.02
N GLU A 60 9.37 11.42 6.44
CA GLU A 60 9.88 12.61 5.76
C GLU A 60 10.86 13.44 6.59
N SER A 61 10.57 13.65 7.87
CA SER A 61 11.43 14.44 8.76
C SER A 61 12.85 13.87 8.95
N PHE A 62 13.03 12.55 8.73
CA PHE A 62 14.34 11.90 8.79
C PHE A 62 15.31 12.41 7.70
N TYR A 63 14.79 12.95 6.62
CA TYR A 63 15.57 13.39 5.46
C TYR A 63 15.85 14.90 5.44
N ASN A 64 15.39 15.66 6.45
CA ASN A 64 15.54 17.13 6.47
C ASN A 64 17.01 17.59 6.38
N ASP A 65 17.91 16.90 7.08
CA ASP A 65 19.37 17.18 7.06
C ASP A 65 20.11 16.65 5.83
N LYS A 66 19.42 15.93 4.93
CA LYS A 66 19.99 15.25 3.76
C LYS A 66 19.70 15.94 2.43
N MET A 67 18.92 17.01 2.46
CA MET A 67 18.50 17.72 1.25
C MET A 67 19.57 18.66 0.70
N GLN A 68 20.36 19.30 1.58
CA GLN A 68 21.35 20.28 1.15
C GLN A 68 22.37 19.75 0.15
N PRO A 69 22.97 18.55 0.35
CA PRO A 69 23.88 17.96 -0.64
C PRO A 69 23.25 17.78 -2.03
N ILE A 70 21.96 17.45 -2.10
CA ILE A 70 21.24 17.31 -3.38
C ILE A 70 21.12 18.66 -4.09
N ILE A 71 20.79 19.70 -3.33
CA ILE A 71 20.67 21.07 -3.87
C ILE A 71 22.01 21.55 -4.41
N ASP A 72 23.09 21.31 -3.66
CA ASP A 72 24.44 21.72 -4.05
C ASP A 72 24.88 20.98 -5.33
N GLU A 73 24.65 19.68 -5.41
CA GLU A 73 24.95 18.88 -6.61
C GLU A 73 24.15 19.36 -7.85
N LEU A 74 22.84 19.66 -7.68
CA LEU A 74 22.03 20.20 -8.76
C LEU A 74 22.57 21.54 -9.28
N ARG A 75 23.10 22.41 -8.39
CA ARG A 75 23.74 23.67 -8.76
C ARG A 75 25.07 23.44 -9.49
N GLU A 76 25.93 22.58 -8.96
CA GLU A 76 27.23 22.24 -9.55
C GLU A 76 27.09 21.65 -10.95
N LYS A 77 26.03 20.86 -11.18
CA LYS A 77 25.72 20.29 -12.50
C LYS A 77 25.01 21.28 -13.45
N GLY A 78 24.68 22.49 -12.98
CA GLY A 78 23.99 23.49 -13.78
C GLY A 78 22.52 23.11 -14.11
N LEU A 79 21.92 22.18 -13.36
CA LEU A 79 20.56 21.71 -13.55
C LEU A 79 19.53 22.58 -12.84
N LEU A 80 19.92 23.34 -11.82
CA LEU A 80 19.04 24.18 -11.03
C LEU A 80 18.95 25.58 -11.64
N VAL A 81 17.79 25.94 -12.17
CA VAL A 81 17.54 27.24 -12.80
C VAL A 81 16.46 28.02 -12.04
N GLU A 82 16.57 29.36 -12.07
CA GLU A 82 15.52 30.20 -11.49
C GLU A 82 14.38 30.37 -12.50
N SER A 83 13.14 30.14 -12.06
CA SER A 83 11.93 30.32 -12.86
C SER A 83 10.80 30.85 -11.97
N GLN A 84 10.21 31.98 -12.34
CA GLN A 84 9.06 32.61 -11.67
C GLN A 84 9.25 32.78 -10.13
N GLY A 85 10.50 33.03 -9.71
CA GLY A 85 10.83 33.18 -8.29
C GLY A 85 10.95 31.89 -7.50
N ALA A 86 11.09 30.74 -8.17
CA ALA A 86 11.45 29.45 -7.58
C ALA A 86 12.67 28.87 -8.28
N TYR A 87 13.31 27.88 -7.66
CA TYR A 87 14.38 27.12 -8.32
C TYR A 87 13.86 25.77 -8.77
N VAL A 88 14.05 25.48 -10.05
CA VAL A 88 13.48 24.31 -10.71
C VAL A 88 14.55 23.55 -11.49
N VAL A 89 14.27 22.28 -11.80
CA VAL A 89 14.94 21.57 -12.89
C VAL A 89 14.01 21.56 -14.09
N ASP A 90 14.52 22.06 -15.24
CA ASP A 90 13.77 22.10 -16.49
C ASP A 90 13.61 20.69 -17.07
N LEU A 91 12.36 20.36 -17.44
CA LEU A 91 11.95 19.08 -18.01
C LEU A 91 11.17 19.26 -19.33
N GLU A 92 11.29 20.43 -19.99
CA GLU A 92 10.55 20.72 -21.24
C GLU A 92 10.91 19.71 -22.34
N GLU A 93 12.19 19.36 -22.47
CA GLU A 93 12.67 18.35 -23.45
C GLU A 93 12.05 16.96 -23.21
N ASP A 94 11.62 16.67 -21.97
CA ASP A 94 10.96 15.42 -21.55
C ASP A 94 9.42 15.53 -21.62
N ASN A 95 8.88 16.62 -22.21
CA ASN A 95 7.44 16.94 -22.28
C ASN A 95 6.75 16.98 -20.90
N MET A 96 7.43 17.46 -19.90
CA MET A 96 6.91 17.62 -18.54
C MET A 96 7.07 19.06 -18.06
N PRO A 97 6.17 19.54 -17.17
CA PRO A 97 6.40 20.77 -16.44
C PRO A 97 7.70 20.68 -15.61
N PRO A 98 8.37 21.84 -15.33
CA PRO A 98 9.59 21.84 -14.54
C PRO A 98 9.38 21.25 -13.15
N CYS A 99 10.40 20.55 -12.63
CA CYS A 99 10.38 20.00 -11.28
C CYS A 99 10.80 21.07 -10.27
N LEU A 100 9.90 21.41 -9.35
CA LEU A 100 10.13 22.42 -8.31
C LEU A 100 11.04 21.84 -7.21
N ILE A 101 12.20 22.47 -6.97
CA ILE A 101 13.20 22.04 -5.98
C ILE A 101 13.18 22.96 -4.75
N LEU A 102 13.23 24.29 -4.95
CA LEU A 102 13.20 25.28 -3.87
C LEU A 102 12.20 26.38 -4.15
N LYS A 103 11.59 26.91 -3.11
CA LYS A 103 10.82 28.15 -3.16
C LYS A 103 11.75 29.36 -3.27
N LYS A 104 11.17 30.54 -3.54
CA LYS A 104 11.89 31.82 -3.61
C LYS A 104 12.68 32.16 -2.34
N ASP A 105 12.14 31.80 -1.19
CA ASP A 105 12.75 31.99 0.12
C ASP A 105 13.79 30.93 0.49
N GLY A 106 14.09 30.01 -0.44
CA GLY A 106 15.04 28.92 -0.24
C GLY A 106 14.47 27.70 0.50
N ALA A 107 13.18 27.72 0.87
CA ALA A 107 12.55 26.57 1.50
C ALA A 107 12.46 25.39 0.51
N THR A 108 12.76 24.19 1.00
CA THR A 108 12.71 22.95 0.22
C THR A 108 11.28 22.53 -0.09
N LEU A 109 11.12 21.78 -1.18
CA LEU A 109 9.85 21.22 -1.63
C LEU A 109 9.88 19.68 -1.54
N TYR A 110 8.71 19.06 -1.78
CA TYR A 110 8.56 17.61 -1.66
C TYR A 110 9.54 16.84 -2.54
N ALA A 111 9.76 17.27 -3.79
CA ALA A 111 10.69 16.60 -4.71
C ALA A 111 12.13 16.55 -4.17
N THR A 112 12.61 17.62 -3.53
CA THR A 112 13.95 17.67 -2.94
C THR A 112 14.12 16.61 -1.84
N ARG A 113 13.09 16.44 -1.01
CA ARG A 113 13.09 15.46 0.08
C ARG A 113 13.02 14.04 -0.46
N ASP A 114 12.20 13.80 -1.48
CA ASP A 114 12.08 12.49 -2.13
C ASP A 114 13.38 12.06 -2.82
N ILE A 115 14.04 13.00 -3.51
CA ILE A 115 15.36 12.76 -4.11
C ILE A 115 16.38 12.42 -3.00
N ALA A 116 16.43 13.21 -1.92
CA ALA A 116 17.34 12.95 -0.79
C ALA A 116 17.06 11.57 -0.15
N ALA A 117 15.80 11.18 -0.05
CA ALA A 117 15.39 9.86 0.45
C ALA A 117 15.87 8.73 -0.47
N ALA A 118 15.72 8.88 -1.80
CA ALA A 118 16.20 7.91 -2.77
C ALA A 118 17.73 7.72 -2.71
N PHE A 119 18.49 8.81 -2.61
CA PHE A 119 19.94 8.77 -2.43
C PHE A 119 20.35 8.07 -1.14
N TYR A 120 19.68 8.41 -0.04
CA TYR A 120 19.93 7.73 1.25
C TYR A 120 19.64 6.24 1.15
N ARG A 121 18.51 5.85 0.57
CA ARG A 121 18.12 4.44 0.41
C ARG A 121 19.10 3.69 -0.49
N LYS A 122 19.53 4.28 -1.61
CA LYS A 122 20.52 3.65 -2.50
C LYS A 122 21.82 3.41 -1.79
N LYS A 123 22.31 4.41 -1.02
CA LYS A 123 23.56 4.32 -0.26
C LYS A 123 23.48 3.31 0.89
N THR A 124 22.33 3.25 1.57
CA THR A 124 22.16 2.46 2.81
C THR A 124 21.77 1.03 2.54
N TYR A 125 20.83 0.82 1.62
CA TYR A 125 20.22 -0.49 1.37
C TYR A 125 20.74 -1.17 0.11
N HIS A 126 21.46 -0.45 -0.76
CA HIS A 126 21.98 -0.97 -2.04
C HIS A 126 20.88 -1.68 -2.86
N PHE A 127 19.68 -1.12 -2.88
CA PHE A 127 18.49 -1.73 -3.43
C PHE A 127 18.69 -2.14 -4.92
N TYR A 128 18.03 -3.22 -5.29
CA TYR A 128 17.84 -3.63 -6.68
C TYR A 128 16.72 -2.80 -7.34
N LYS A 129 15.62 -2.55 -6.60
CA LYS A 129 14.53 -1.66 -6.96
C LYS A 129 14.06 -0.88 -5.73
N ASP A 130 13.64 0.37 -5.92
CA ASP A 130 12.93 1.17 -4.92
C ASP A 130 11.49 1.41 -5.42
N LEU A 131 10.53 0.75 -4.77
CA LEU A 131 9.13 0.78 -5.15
C LEU A 131 8.37 1.80 -4.30
N TYR A 132 7.84 2.83 -4.95
CA TYR A 132 7.02 3.87 -4.33
C TYR A 132 5.55 3.54 -4.48
N VAL A 133 4.96 2.91 -3.46
CA VAL A 133 3.54 2.52 -3.45
C VAL A 133 2.73 3.72 -2.98
N VAL A 134 2.26 4.53 -3.93
CA VAL A 134 1.57 5.81 -3.69
C VAL A 134 0.43 5.99 -4.67
N ALA A 135 -0.65 6.72 -4.27
CA ALA A 135 -1.82 6.92 -5.12
C ALA A 135 -1.50 7.55 -6.49
N TYR A 136 -2.26 7.18 -7.52
CA TYR A 136 -2.02 7.59 -8.91
C TYR A 136 -2.03 9.10 -9.14
N GLN A 137 -2.66 9.89 -8.26
CA GLN A 137 -2.64 11.35 -8.32
C GLN A 137 -1.22 11.93 -8.26
N GLN A 138 -0.25 11.17 -7.74
CA GLN A 138 1.16 11.56 -7.66
C GLN A 138 1.98 11.14 -8.90
N ASN A 139 1.35 10.61 -9.95
CA ASN A 139 2.05 10.12 -11.15
C ASN A 139 3.02 11.15 -11.75
N LEU A 140 2.60 12.41 -11.89
CA LEU A 140 3.44 13.46 -12.46
C LEU A 140 4.63 13.77 -11.54
N HIS A 141 4.39 13.88 -10.23
CA HIS A 141 5.42 14.14 -9.23
C HIS A 141 6.55 13.10 -9.30
N PHE A 142 6.20 11.81 -9.32
CA PHE A 142 7.20 10.73 -9.41
C PHE A 142 7.95 10.75 -10.73
N LYS A 143 7.26 10.95 -11.87
CA LYS A 143 7.91 11.08 -13.18
C LYS A 143 8.92 12.24 -13.22
N GLN A 144 8.57 13.38 -12.62
CA GLN A 144 9.44 14.55 -12.61
C GLN A 144 10.72 14.29 -11.83
N TRP A 145 10.62 13.89 -10.56
CA TRP A 145 11.84 13.75 -9.76
C TRP A 145 12.67 12.51 -10.12
N PHE A 146 12.08 11.42 -10.65
CA PHE A 146 12.85 10.33 -11.25
C PHE A 146 13.71 10.85 -12.43
N LYS A 147 13.12 11.68 -13.26
CA LYS A 147 13.83 12.30 -14.37
C LYS A 147 14.93 13.26 -13.89
N VAL A 148 14.72 13.95 -12.77
CA VAL A 148 15.79 14.77 -12.16
C VAL A 148 16.98 13.91 -11.78
N VAL A 149 16.76 12.75 -11.12
CA VAL A 149 17.83 11.81 -10.76
C VAL A 149 18.55 11.28 -12.00
N GLU A 150 17.82 11.00 -13.09
CA GLU A 150 18.40 10.61 -14.38
C GLU A 150 19.28 11.73 -14.97
N LYS A 151 18.77 12.98 -15.00
CA LYS A 151 19.53 14.16 -15.48
C LYS A 151 20.76 14.46 -14.61
N MET A 152 20.75 14.11 -13.35
CA MET A 152 21.94 14.14 -12.47
C MET A 152 23.02 13.11 -12.89
N GLY A 153 22.71 12.18 -13.80
CA GLY A 153 23.64 11.18 -14.33
C GLY A 153 23.70 9.87 -13.55
N TYR A 154 22.70 9.57 -12.74
CA TYR A 154 22.65 8.33 -11.95
C TYR A 154 21.92 7.23 -12.71
N GLU A 155 22.64 6.21 -13.16
CA GLU A 155 22.07 5.07 -13.89
C GLU A 155 21.01 4.28 -13.11
N TRP A 156 21.09 4.30 -11.77
CA TRP A 156 20.13 3.63 -10.90
C TRP A 156 18.76 4.34 -10.85
N SER A 157 18.60 5.47 -11.49
CA SER A 157 17.29 6.13 -11.65
C SER A 157 16.26 5.21 -12.31
N LYS A 158 16.70 4.28 -13.17
CA LYS A 158 15.87 3.24 -13.81
C LYS A 158 15.34 2.18 -12.82
N ASP A 159 15.95 2.08 -11.64
CA ASP A 159 15.56 1.15 -10.59
C ASP A 159 14.49 1.76 -9.66
N LEU A 160 14.14 3.05 -9.86
CA LEU A 160 13.06 3.73 -9.17
C LEU A 160 11.73 3.46 -9.89
N GLU A 161 10.73 2.98 -9.19
CA GLU A 161 9.45 2.65 -9.78
C GLU A 161 8.28 3.18 -8.92
N HIS A 162 7.40 3.98 -9.53
CA HIS A 162 6.14 4.34 -8.92
C HIS A 162 5.12 3.24 -9.18
N VAL A 163 4.62 2.65 -8.11
CA VAL A 163 3.56 1.62 -8.12
C VAL A 163 2.24 2.31 -7.72
N PRO A 164 1.53 2.92 -8.68
CA PRO A 164 0.33 3.70 -8.37
C PRO A 164 -0.83 2.80 -7.96
N PHE A 165 -1.65 3.27 -7.01
CA PHE A 165 -2.91 2.65 -6.65
C PHE A 165 -4.09 3.62 -6.76
N GLY A 166 -5.31 3.06 -6.91
CA GLY A 166 -6.56 3.80 -6.99
C GLY A 166 -7.09 4.24 -5.63
N MET A 167 -8.17 5.00 -5.64
CA MET A 167 -8.82 5.48 -4.42
C MET A 167 -9.85 4.47 -3.91
N VAL A 168 -10.07 4.49 -2.59
CA VAL A 168 -11.11 3.70 -1.95
C VAL A 168 -12.27 4.62 -1.54
N SER A 169 -13.48 4.26 -1.93
CA SER A 169 -14.73 4.80 -1.38
C SER A 169 -15.38 3.78 -0.44
N TYR A 170 -16.26 4.25 0.41
CA TYR A 170 -16.98 3.40 1.35
C TYR A 170 -18.48 3.58 1.17
N GLU A 171 -19.18 2.46 0.85
CA GLU A 171 -20.63 2.42 0.64
C GLU A 171 -21.11 3.52 -0.36
N GLY A 172 -20.37 3.70 -1.46
CA GLY A 172 -20.69 4.65 -2.52
C GLY A 172 -20.30 6.10 -2.25
N ARG A 173 -19.64 6.40 -1.13
CA ARG A 173 -19.20 7.76 -0.78
C ARG A 173 -17.66 7.84 -0.70
N ALA A 174 -17.09 8.85 -1.36
CA ALA A 174 -15.67 9.13 -1.28
C ALA A 174 -15.26 9.55 0.14
N LEU A 175 -14.14 9.03 0.62
CA LEU A 175 -13.55 9.42 1.91
C LEU A 175 -12.90 10.79 1.78
N SER A 176 -13.15 11.70 2.73
CA SER A 176 -12.62 13.05 2.73
C SER A 176 -12.35 13.53 4.14
N THR A 177 -11.08 13.73 4.46
CA THR A 177 -10.66 14.32 5.74
C THR A 177 -11.08 15.79 5.86
N ARG A 178 -11.17 16.52 4.76
CA ARG A 178 -11.60 17.92 4.72
C ARG A 178 -13.08 18.06 5.06
N GLU A 179 -13.91 17.15 4.62
CA GLU A 179 -15.35 17.11 4.89
C GLU A 179 -15.68 16.38 6.20
N GLY A 180 -14.68 15.84 6.89
CA GLY A 180 -14.88 15.08 8.13
C GLY A 180 -15.51 13.70 7.92
N TYR A 181 -15.62 13.22 6.67
CA TYR A 181 -16.07 11.87 6.38
C TYR A 181 -14.89 10.92 6.29
N VAL A 182 -14.59 10.28 7.41
CA VAL A 182 -13.47 9.35 7.57
C VAL A 182 -14.00 8.02 8.09
N VAL A 183 -13.48 6.94 7.57
CA VAL A 183 -13.66 5.59 8.12
C VAL A 183 -12.31 5.14 8.63
N TYR A 184 -12.21 4.90 9.92
CA TYR A 184 -10.96 4.39 10.49
C TYR A 184 -10.78 2.91 10.16
N LEU A 185 -9.57 2.54 9.77
CA LEU A 185 -9.29 1.18 9.32
C LEU A 185 -9.47 0.15 10.44
N ASP A 186 -9.12 0.49 11.67
CA ASP A 186 -9.36 -0.37 12.83
C ASP A 186 -10.85 -0.61 13.10
N GLU A 187 -11.70 0.40 12.95
CA GLU A 187 -13.15 0.27 13.06
C GLU A 187 -13.70 -0.65 11.95
N LEU A 188 -13.22 -0.46 10.72
CA LEU A 188 -13.59 -1.31 9.59
C LEU A 188 -13.21 -2.78 9.85
N LEU A 189 -11.97 -3.03 10.30
CA LEU A 189 -11.48 -4.38 10.59
C LEU A 189 -12.24 -5.03 11.75
N ASN A 190 -12.49 -4.30 12.83
CA ASN A 190 -13.27 -4.81 13.96
C ASN A 190 -14.71 -5.16 13.53
N ARG A 191 -15.35 -4.30 12.74
CA ARG A 191 -16.68 -4.58 12.22
C ARG A 191 -16.71 -5.79 11.29
N ALA A 192 -15.64 -6.02 10.51
CA ALA A 192 -15.51 -7.23 9.71
C ALA A 192 -15.44 -8.50 10.57
N VAL A 193 -14.71 -8.43 11.68
CA VAL A 193 -14.61 -9.53 12.66
C VAL A 193 -15.97 -9.80 13.33
N GLU A 194 -16.69 -8.76 13.74
CA GLU A 194 -18.03 -8.89 14.34
C GLU A 194 -19.01 -9.54 13.36
N LYS A 195 -19.08 -9.08 12.11
CA LYS A 195 -19.94 -9.68 11.07
C LYS A 195 -19.57 -11.13 10.77
N ALA A 196 -18.27 -11.43 10.69
CA ALA A 196 -17.82 -12.83 10.53
C ALA A 196 -18.25 -13.70 11.72
N ARG A 197 -18.19 -13.16 12.94
CA ARG A 197 -18.65 -13.85 14.14
C ARG A 197 -20.14 -14.14 14.13
N GLU A 198 -20.96 -13.17 13.74
CA GLU A 198 -22.41 -13.34 13.58
C GLU A 198 -22.74 -14.50 12.61
N ILE A 199 -22.06 -14.55 11.47
CA ILE A 199 -22.22 -15.62 10.47
C ILE A 199 -21.79 -16.98 11.04
N ILE A 200 -20.70 -17.02 11.80
CA ILE A 200 -20.21 -18.25 12.46
C ILE A 200 -21.21 -18.73 13.52
N GLU A 201 -21.78 -17.84 14.34
CA GLU A 201 -22.78 -18.21 15.34
C GLU A 201 -24.04 -18.79 14.67
N GLU A 202 -24.46 -18.25 13.54
CA GLU A 202 -25.64 -18.75 12.80
C GLU A 202 -25.36 -20.11 12.14
N LYS A 203 -24.24 -20.23 11.41
CA LYS A 203 -23.96 -21.40 10.56
C LYS A 203 -23.21 -22.53 11.24
N SER A 204 -22.45 -22.23 12.28
CA SER A 204 -21.58 -23.18 12.97
C SER A 204 -21.49 -22.89 14.48
N PRO A 205 -22.62 -22.99 15.21
CA PRO A 205 -22.70 -22.59 16.64
C PRO A 205 -21.78 -23.39 17.57
N ASN A 206 -21.33 -24.56 17.15
CA ASN A 206 -20.46 -25.46 17.93
C ASN A 206 -18.98 -25.39 17.49
N LEU A 207 -18.60 -24.44 16.62
CA LEU A 207 -17.22 -24.31 16.18
C LEU A 207 -16.32 -23.94 17.37
N PRO A 208 -15.23 -24.68 17.64
CA PRO A 208 -14.24 -24.28 18.63
C PRO A 208 -13.50 -23.02 18.16
N ASP A 209 -12.98 -22.22 19.12
CA ASP A 209 -12.16 -21.03 18.86
C ASP A 209 -12.82 -20.00 17.91
N LYS A 210 -14.13 -19.79 18.02
CA LYS A 210 -14.91 -18.88 17.17
C LYS A 210 -14.31 -17.49 17.03
N ASP A 211 -13.78 -16.91 18.10
CA ASP A 211 -13.19 -15.57 18.08
C ASP A 211 -11.94 -15.52 17.20
N LYS A 212 -11.11 -16.56 17.26
CA LYS A 212 -9.94 -16.68 16.38
C LYS A 212 -10.35 -16.84 14.92
N VAL A 213 -11.33 -17.71 14.66
CA VAL A 213 -11.83 -17.93 13.28
C VAL A 213 -12.51 -16.67 12.75
N ALA A 214 -13.35 -15.99 13.54
CA ALA A 214 -13.99 -14.74 13.15
C ALA A 214 -12.97 -13.66 12.79
N ARG A 215 -11.88 -13.56 13.57
CA ARG A 215 -10.77 -12.65 13.27
C ARG A 215 -10.08 -13.00 11.96
N GLN A 216 -9.77 -14.26 11.72
CA GLN A 216 -9.14 -14.72 10.48
C GLN A 216 -10.03 -14.50 9.25
N VAL A 217 -11.33 -14.78 9.37
CA VAL A 217 -12.29 -14.60 8.27
C VAL A 217 -12.56 -13.12 8.02
N GLY A 218 -12.85 -12.33 9.05
CA GLY A 218 -13.18 -10.92 8.92
C GLY A 218 -12.03 -10.10 8.36
N ILE A 219 -10.84 -10.21 8.94
CA ILE A 219 -9.65 -9.48 8.45
C ILE A 219 -9.25 -9.99 7.07
N GLY A 220 -9.26 -11.32 6.88
CA GLY A 220 -8.96 -11.95 5.59
C GLY A 220 -9.89 -11.47 4.47
N ALA A 221 -11.18 -11.28 4.76
CA ALA A 221 -12.14 -10.77 3.79
C ALA A 221 -11.82 -9.34 3.33
N VAL A 222 -11.44 -8.45 4.26
CA VAL A 222 -11.07 -7.06 3.94
C VAL A 222 -9.79 -7.02 3.10
N VAL A 223 -8.75 -7.72 3.54
CA VAL A 223 -7.46 -7.78 2.82
C VAL A 223 -7.63 -8.39 1.43
N PHE A 224 -8.38 -9.49 1.34
CA PHE A 224 -8.62 -10.15 0.05
C PHE A 224 -9.43 -9.28 -0.90
N PHE A 225 -10.44 -8.56 -0.40
CA PHE A 225 -11.24 -7.65 -1.20
C PHE A 225 -10.39 -6.56 -1.83
N ASP A 226 -9.47 -5.97 -1.06
CA ASP A 226 -8.53 -4.98 -1.58
C ASP A 226 -7.59 -5.58 -2.64
N LEU A 227 -6.92 -6.67 -2.33
CA LEU A 227 -5.95 -7.31 -3.20
C LEU A 227 -6.55 -8.03 -4.43
N PHE A 228 -7.86 -8.32 -4.45
CA PHE A 228 -8.54 -8.93 -5.59
C PHE A 228 -8.78 -7.94 -6.73
N ASN A 229 -8.89 -6.66 -6.41
CA ASN A 229 -9.06 -5.62 -7.39
C ASN A 229 -7.73 -5.26 -8.06
N ASN A 230 -7.78 -4.86 -9.34
CA ASN A 230 -6.61 -4.27 -9.97
C ASN A 230 -6.22 -2.99 -9.22
N ARG A 231 -4.97 -2.92 -8.75
CA ARG A 231 -4.51 -1.87 -7.83
C ARG A 231 -4.71 -0.43 -8.31
N ILE A 232 -4.72 -0.19 -9.62
CA ILE A 232 -4.85 1.18 -10.19
C ILE A 232 -6.31 1.65 -10.28
N LYS A 233 -7.28 0.75 -10.12
CA LYS A 233 -8.70 1.09 -10.19
C LYS A 233 -9.18 1.66 -8.86
N ASP A 234 -10.05 2.66 -8.94
CA ASP A 234 -10.84 3.08 -7.80
C ASP A 234 -11.81 1.97 -7.42
N ILE A 235 -11.95 1.71 -6.13
CA ILE A 235 -12.80 0.66 -5.59
C ILE A 235 -13.81 1.23 -4.60
N ASP A 236 -15.00 0.63 -4.56
CA ASP A 236 -16.04 0.95 -3.59
C ASP A 236 -16.19 -0.23 -2.62
N PHE A 237 -15.72 -0.03 -1.38
CA PHE A 237 -15.83 -1.06 -0.36
C PHE A 237 -17.29 -1.22 0.09
N ARG A 238 -17.78 -2.46 0.01
CA ARG A 238 -19.13 -2.86 0.42
C ARG A 238 -19.12 -4.16 1.19
N TRP A 239 -19.86 -4.19 2.28
CA TRP A 239 -19.93 -5.37 3.17
C TRP A 239 -20.51 -6.60 2.49
N ASP A 240 -21.55 -6.46 1.70
CA ASP A 240 -22.21 -7.54 0.96
C ASP A 240 -21.28 -8.22 -0.06
N ARG A 241 -20.29 -7.49 -0.54
CA ARG A 241 -19.26 -8.04 -1.45
C ARG A 241 -18.08 -8.65 -0.71
N ALA A 242 -17.56 -7.99 0.32
CA ALA A 242 -16.35 -8.42 1.00
C ALA A 242 -16.55 -9.71 1.82
N LEU A 243 -17.71 -9.87 2.46
CA LEU A 243 -18.05 -11.00 3.35
C LEU A 243 -18.94 -12.06 2.71
N ASN A 244 -19.08 -12.06 1.40
CA ASN A 244 -19.84 -13.11 0.71
C ASN A 244 -19.05 -14.43 0.70
N PHE A 245 -19.71 -15.54 1.05
CA PHE A 245 -19.12 -16.90 1.01
C PHE A 245 -19.35 -17.60 -0.33
N ASP A 246 -20.20 -17.05 -1.20
CA ASP A 246 -20.52 -17.57 -2.51
C ASP A 246 -19.99 -16.62 -3.57
N GLY A 247 -18.71 -16.75 -3.98
CA GLY A 247 -18.18 -15.90 -5.01
C GLY A 247 -16.67 -15.67 -4.93
N GLU A 248 -16.20 -14.61 -5.58
CA GLU A 248 -14.79 -14.28 -5.70
C GLU A 248 -14.27 -13.53 -4.46
N THR A 249 -14.27 -14.19 -3.31
CA THR A 249 -13.99 -13.59 -2.00
C THR A 249 -12.98 -14.37 -1.19
N GLY A 250 -12.37 -13.72 -0.19
CA GLY A 250 -11.49 -14.36 0.80
C GLY A 250 -12.18 -15.51 1.53
N PRO A 251 -13.39 -15.32 2.10
CA PRO A 251 -14.15 -16.38 2.75
C PRO A 251 -14.41 -17.62 1.87
N TYR A 252 -14.66 -17.43 0.58
CA TYR A 252 -14.81 -18.53 -0.37
C TYR A 252 -13.53 -19.36 -0.50
N VAL A 253 -12.39 -18.71 -0.65
CA VAL A 253 -11.08 -19.39 -0.74
C VAL A 253 -10.76 -20.10 0.58
N GLN A 254 -11.00 -19.45 1.73
CA GLN A 254 -10.80 -20.06 3.05
C GLN A 254 -11.71 -21.28 3.27
N TYR A 255 -12.97 -21.21 2.85
CA TYR A 255 -13.89 -22.34 2.90
C TYR A 255 -13.39 -23.51 2.04
N THR A 256 -12.90 -23.24 0.82
CA THR A 256 -12.33 -24.28 -0.05
C THR A 256 -11.11 -24.93 0.59
N HIS A 257 -10.22 -24.15 1.19
CA HIS A 257 -9.08 -24.70 1.95
C HIS A 257 -9.53 -25.58 3.12
N ALA A 258 -10.49 -25.12 3.91
CA ALA A 258 -11.04 -25.94 5.03
C ALA A 258 -11.66 -27.25 4.52
N ARG A 259 -12.33 -27.23 3.36
CA ARG A 259 -12.85 -28.42 2.69
C ARG A 259 -11.73 -29.38 2.27
N CYS A 260 -10.64 -28.88 1.69
CA CYS A 260 -9.47 -29.70 1.37
C CYS A 260 -8.89 -30.38 2.61
N CYS A 261 -8.70 -29.62 3.70
CA CYS A 261 -8.22 -30.14 4.98
C CYS A 261 -9.13 -31.25 5.53
N SER A 262 -10.44 -31.06 5.45
CA SER A 262 -11.42 -32.07 5.91
C SER A 262 -11.38 -33.34 5.09
N LEU A 263 -11.16 -33.24 3.76
CA LEU A 263 -11.01 -34.40 2.88
C LEU A 263 -9.73 -35.18 3.21
N LEU A 264 -8.61 -34.48 3.40
CA LEU A 264 -7.35 -35.10 3.79
C LEU A 264 -7.45 -35.81 5.16
N ALA A 265 -8.10 -35.17 6.14
CA ALA A 265 -8.31 -35.77 7.45
C ALA A 265 -9.18 -37.05 7.40
N LYS A 266 -10.18 -37.08 6.51
CA LYS A 266 -11.02 -38.28 6.29
C LYS A 266 -10.31 -39.38 5.51
N ALA A 267 -9.40 -39.02 4.62
CA ALA A 267 -8.62 -39.99 3.86
C ALA A 267 -7.60 -40.75 4.71
N GLY A 268 -7.19 -40.18 5.85
CA GLY A 268 -6.19 -40.81 6.73
C GLY A 268 -4.79 -40.86 6.12
N GLU A 269 -4.06 -41.94 6.38
CA GLU A 269 -2.75 -42.14 5.76
C GLU A 269 -2.91 -42.38 4.27
N LEU A 270 -2.27 -41.51 3.47
CA LEU A 270 -2.27 -41.63 2.01
C LEU A 270 -1.20 -42.64 1.58
N ASP A 271 -1.58 -43.55 0.69
CA ASP A 271 -0.63 -44.47 0.08
C ASP A 271 0.44 -43.71 -0.71
N ALA A 272 1.71 -44.11 -0.58
CA ALA A 272 2.82 -43.43 -1.22
C ALA A 272 2.81 -43.60 -2.79
N LYS A 273 2.00 -44.50 -3.32
CA LYS A 273 1.81 -44.69 -4.75
C LYS A 273 0.60 -43.96 -5.27
N ALA A 274 0.83 -42.83 -5.97
CA ALA A 274 -0.24 -42.14 -6.67
C ALA A 274 -0.73 -42.97 -7.86
N ASP A 275 -2.07 -43.17 -7.93
CA ASP A 275 -2.72 -43.67 -9.13
C ASP A 275 -3.07 -42.52 -10.07
N TYR A 276 -2.22 -42.24 -11.03
CA TYR A 276 -2.41 -41.17 -12.00
C TYR A 276 -3.62 -41.35 -12.91
N ALA A 277 -4.13 -42.60 -13.07
CA ALA A 277 -5.34 -42.88 -13.84
C ALA A 277 -6.58 -42.16 -13.19
N ALA A 278 -6.58 -41.92 -11.90
CA ALA A 278 -7.61 -41.15 -11.22
C ALA A 278 -7.69 -39.69 -11.70
N LEU A 279 -6.62 -39.17 -12.33
CA LEU A 279 -6.57 -37.81 -12.89
C LEU A 279 -7.05 -37.70 -14.33
N GLU A 280 -7.57 -38.77 -14.93
CA GLU A 280 -8.08 -38.74 -16.30
C GLU A 280 -9.41 -38.02 -16.48
N ASN A 281 -10.15 -37.77 -15.38
CA ASN A 281 -11.37 -36.99 -15.48
C ASN A 281 -11.10 -35.48 -15.75
N PRO A 282 -11.97 -34.83 -16.57
CA PRO A 282 -11.75 -33.44 -16.98
C PRO A 282 -11.60 -32.45 -15.84
N ALA A 283 -12.31 -32.62 -14.73
CA ALA A 283 -12.23 -31.72 -13.57
C ALA A 283 -10.87 -31.83 -12.88
N ALA A 284 -10.35 -33.06 -12.68
CA ALA A 284 -9.03 -33.27 -12.11
C ALA A 284 -7.92 -32.68 -13.01
N GLN A 285 -8.04 -32.87 -14.33
CA GLN A 285 -7.07 -32.30 -15.29
C GLN A 285 -7.07 -30.76 -15.23
N GLU A 286 -8.22 -30.13 -15.08
CA GLU A 286 -8.30 -28.67 -14.97
C GLU A 286 -7.63 -28.15 -13.70
N VAL A 287 -7.79 -28.83 -12.58
CA VAL A 287 -7.07 -28.50 -11.34
C VAL A 287 -5.55 -28.63 -11.54
N VAL A 288 -5.09 -29.73 -12.17
CA VAL A 288 -3.66 -29.95 -12.43
C VAL A 288 -3.08 -28.84 -13.32
N ARG A 289 -3.76 -28.49 -14.42
CA ARG A 289 -3.34 -27.38 -15.30
C ARG A 289 -3.29 -26.05 -14.57
N THR A 290 -4.26 -25.81 -13.69
CA THR A 290 -4.28 -24.58 -12.89
C THR A 290 -3.08 -24.56 -11.94
N LEU A 291 -2.77 -25.66 -11.27
CA LEU A 291 -1.60 -25.78 -10.38
C LEU A 291 -0.27 -25.58 -11.14
N GLU A 292 -0.14 -26.11 -12.35
CA GLU A 292 1.05 -25.96 -13.19
C GLU A 292 1.38 -24.48 -13.48
N ARG A 293 0.37 -23.63 -13.64
CA ARG A 293 0.52 -22.18 -13.93
C ARG A 293 0.98 -21.35 -12.74
N PHE A 294 0.98 -21.88 -11.52
CA PHE A 294 1.26 -21.10 -10.31
C PHE A 294 2.59 -20.33 -10.35
N PRO A 295 3.74 -20.93 -10.73
CA PRO A 295 5.02 -20.22 -10.81
C PRO A 295 4.99 -19.04 -11.78
N GLU A 296 4.31 -19.20 -12.90
CA GLU A 296 4.14 -18.17 -13.93
C GLU A 296 3.30 -16.99 -13.41
N VAL A 297 2.19 -17.29 -12.73
CA VAL A 297 1.32 -16.28 -12.13
C VAL A 297 2.07 -15.46 -11.09
N VAL A 298 2.87 -16.10 -10.23
CA VAL A 298 3.68 -15.39 -9.22
C VAL A 298 4.75 -14.53 -9.88
N SER A 299 5.43 -15.05 -10.90
CA SER A 299 6.42 -14.29 -11.66
C SER A 299 5.82 -13.05 -12.32
N GLU A 300 4.69 -13.21 -12.97
CA GLU A 300 3.97 -12.10 -13.63
C GLU A 300 3.47 -11.05 -12.61
N ALA A 301 2.90 -11.50 -11.48
CA ALA A 301 2.47 -10.62 -10.42
C ALA A 301 3.63 -9.79 -9.86
N CYS A 302 4.79 -10.41 -9.69
CA CYS A 302 6.02 -9.74 -9.25
C CYS A 302 6.50 -8.71 -10.27
N HIS A 303 6.58 -9.09 -11.56
CA HIS A 303 7.04 -8.18 -12.60
C HIS A 303 6.13 -6.96 -12.79
N ARG A 304 4.83 -7.13 -12.61
CA ARG A 304 3.84 -6.07 -12.77
C ARG A 304 3.53 -5.33 -11.48
N ASN A 305 4.08 -5.76 -10.35
CA ASN A 305 3.68 -5.27 -9.01
C ASN A 305 2.15 -5.32 -8.83
N GLU A 306 1.50 -6.42 -9.27
CA GLU A 306 0.05 -6.57 -9.35
C GLU A 306 -0.45 -7.78 -8.53
N PRO A 307 -0.73 -7.61 -7.23
CA PRO A 307 -1.18 -8.70 -6.35
C PRO A 307 -2.47 -9.38 -6.81
N SER A 308 -3.33 -8.67 -7.55
CA SER A 308 -4.63 -9.20 -7.99
C SER A 308 -4.49 -10.40 -8.93
N LEU A 309 -3.34 -10.60 -9.55
CA LEU A 309 -3.08 -11.80 -10.36
C LEU A 309 -3.04 -13.06 -9.50
N VAL A 310 -2.45 -12.97 -8.29
CA VAL A 310 -2.38 -14.11 -7.36
C VAL A 310 -3.75 -14.37 -6.71
N THR A 311 -4.46 -13.34 -6.29
CA THR A 311 -5.78 -13.51 -5.65
C THR A 311 -6.82 -14.07 -6.63
N ARG A 312 -6.82 -13.62 -7.89
CA ARG A 312 -7.69 -14.18 -8.93
C ARG A 312 -7.34 -15.62 -9.28
N TYR A 313 -6.06 -15.93 -9.35
CA TYR A 313 -5.60 -17.31 -9.53
C TYR A 313 -6.07 -18.22 -8.40
N THR A 314 -6.03 -17.76 -7.13
CA THR A 314 -6.53 -18.57 -6.00
C THR A 314 -8.03 -18.84 -6.07
N VAL A 315 -8.83 -17.87 -6.55
CA VAL A 315 -10.27 -18.06 -6.80
C VAL A 315 -10.49 -19.06 -7.93
N GLU A 316 -9.75 -18.96 -9.04
CA GLU A 316 -9.84 -19.90 -10.15
C GLU A 316 -9.52 -21.33 -9.70
N LEU A 317 -8.43 -21.51 -8.94
CA LEU A 317 -8.06 -22.81 -8.37
C LEU A 317 -9.15 -23.35 -7.45
N ALA A 318 -9.66 -22.53 -6.54
CA ALA A 318 -10.74 -22.90 -5.63
C ALA A 318 -12.01 -23.31 -6.40
N SER A 319 -12.36 -22.56 -7.45
CA SER A 319 -13.52 -22.85 -8.29
C SER A 319 -13.36 -24.16 -9.07
N ASN A 320 -12.17 -24.41 -9.61
CA ASN A 320 -11.90 -25.67 -10.34
C ASN A 320 -11.90 -26.87 -9.41
N PHE A 321 -11.42 -26.71 -8.18
CA PHE A 321 -11.47 -27.76 -7.17
C PHE A 321 -12.89 -28.08 -6.67
N ASN A 322 -13.77 -27.09 -6.60
CA ASN A 322 -15.14 -27.26 -6.09
C ASN A 322 -16.13 -27.79 -7.12
N ARG A 323 -15.75 -27.93 -8.38
CA ARG A 323 -16.54 -28.57 -9.47
C ARG A 323 -16.47 -30.08 -9.38
#